data_789b6e6114202cf860ff806309342fa4
#
_entry.id   789b6e6114202cf860ff806309342fa4
#
_cell.length_a   1.000
_cell.length_b   1.000
_cell.length_c   1.000
_cell.angle_alpha   90.00
_cell.angle_beta   90.00
_cell.angle_gamma   90.00
#
_symmetry.space_group_name_H-M   'P 1'
#
loop_
_entity.id
_entity.type
_entity.pdbx_description
1 polymer ?
#
loop_
_entity_poly.entity_id
_entity_poly.type
_entity_poly.pdbx_seq_one_letter_code
_entity_poly.pdbx_strand_id
1 'polypeptide(L)'
;MAVINKPDMNYGLWAENGNIEIPSSEKVELGWIAEKPLNEQMNWVQNRQDAMLQYINQHGIVDWDNVTEYPINAFVAREGVVYKALSQNVDKDPTLNTAIWTVAFADFSIVDTITKI
;
A
#
# COMPACT_ATOMS: atom_id res chain seq x y z
N MET A 1 -15.31 4.06 20.86
CA MET A 1 -14.65 2.84 20.35
C MET A 1 -13.42 2.55 21.18
N ALA A 2 -13.19 1.29 21.52
CA ALA A 2 -12.00 0.91 22.27
C ALA A 2 -10.74 1.06 21.40
N VAL A 3 -9.63 1.44 22.02
CA VAL A 3 -8.32 1.43 21.35
C VAL A 3 -7.85 -0.02 21.23
N ILE A 4 -7.50 -0.43 20.05
CA ILE A 4 -7.05 -1.80 19.76
C ILE A 4 -5.53 -1.83 19.79
N ASN A 5 -4.97 -2.77 20.52
CA ASN A 5 -3.52 -2.99 20.51
C ASN A 5 -3.09 -3.56 19.15
N LYS A 6 -1.94 -3.11 18.68
CA LYS A 6 -1.37 -3.64 17.45
C LYS A 6 -1.12 -5.14 17.59
N PRO A 7 -1.67 -5.99 16.71
CA PRO A 7 -1.38 -7.42 16.75
C PRO A 7 0.09 -7.69 16.40
N ASP A 8 0.59 -8.84 16.86
CA ASP A 8 1.95 -9.26 16.51
C ASP A 8 1.97 -9.73 15.04
N MET A 9 2.70 -8.99 14.20
CA MET A 9 2.81 -9.26 12.77
C MET A 9 4.04 -10.10 12.40
N ASN A 10 4.74 -10.67 13.42
CA ASN A 10 6.00 -11.38 13.19
C ASN A 10 5.85 -12.90 13.09
N TYR A 11 4.64 -13.39 12.90
CA TYR A 11 4.37 -14.82 12.71
C TYR A 11 4.69 -15.34 11.31
N GLY A 12 5.01 -14.46 10.38
CA GLY A 12 5.15 -14.79 8.97
C GLY A 12 3.86 -14.48 8.19
N LEU A 13 3.85 -14.81 6.92
CA LEU A 13 2.71 -14.55 6.03
C LEU A 13 1.85 -15.80 5.90
N TRP A 14 0.53 -15.62 5.83
CA TRP A 14 -0.38 -16.73 5.58
C TRP A 14 0.03 -17.50 4.34
N ALA A 15 0.11 -18.84 4.46
CA ALA A 15 0.47 -19.75 3.37
C ALA A 15 1.80 -19.42 2.67
N GLU A 16 2.77 -18.81 3.38
CA GLU A 16 4.07 -18.44 2.82
C GLU A 16 4.77 -19.61 2.14
N ASN A 17 4.66 -20.80 2.72
CA ASN A 17 5.24 -22.02 2.20
C ASN A 17 4.18 -23.03 1.73
N GLY A 18 2.96 -22.60 1.53
CA GLY A 18 1.86 -23.43 1.07
C GLY A 18 1.59 -23.30 -0.42
N ASN A 19 0.60 -24.01 -0.89
CA ASN A 19 0.16 -23.92 -2.28
C ASN A 19 -0.67 -22.66 -2.47
N ILE A 20 -0.25 -21.82 -3.40
CA ILE A 20 -0.91 -20.54 -3.72
C ILE A 20 -1.20 -20.54 -5.22
N GLU A 21 -2.46 -20.31 -5.58
CA GLU A 21 -2.87 -20.18 -6.98
C GLU A 21 -3.66 -18.91 -7.16
N ILE A 22 -3.24 -18.08 -8.13
CA ILE A 22 -3.93 -16.85 -8.46
C ILE A 22 -5.27 -17.19 -9.13
N PRO A 23 -6.41 -16.72 -8.58
CA PRO A 23 -7.69 -16.92 -9.24
C PRO A 23 -7.75 -16.19 -10.60
N SER A 24 -8.67 -16.61 -11.46
CA SER A 24 -8.93 -15.90 -12.70
C SER A 24 -9.39 -14.45 -12.42
N SER A 25 -9.25 -13.56 -13.40
CA SER A 25 -9.72 -12.19 -13.27
C SER A 25 -11.23 -12.11 -13.02
N GLU A 26 -11.99 -13.00 -13.63
CA GLU A 26 -13.43 -13.10 -13.40
C GLU A 26 -13.74 -13.49 -11.95
N LYS A 27 -13.00 -14.46 -11.40
CA LYS A 27 -13.16 -14.86 -10.01
C LYS A 27 -12.82 -13.71 -9.05
N VAL A 28 -11.78 -12.95 -9.33
CA VAL A 28 -11.42 -11.78 -8.52
C VAL A 28 -12.53 -10.73 -8.57
N GLU A 29 -13.15 -10.52 -9.74
CA GLU A 29 -14.23 -9.57 -9.91
C GLU A 29 -15.51 -9.98 -9.19
N LEU A 30 -15.92 -11.24 -9.32
CA LEU A 30 -17.20 -11.74 -8.81
C LEU A 30 -17.11 -12.36 -7.41
N GLY A 31 -15.94 -12.82 -6.99
CA GLY A 31 -15.77 -13.53 -5.72
C GLY A 31 -16.29 -14.96 -5.76
N TRP A 32 -16.50 -15.54 -4.59
CA TRP A 32 -17.06 -16.89 -4.45
C TRP A 32 -18.56 -16.83 -4.60
N ILE A 33 -19.11 -17.58 -5.56
CA ILE A 33 -20.55 -17.62 -5.83
C ILE A 33 -21.03 -19.07 -5.67
N ALA A 34 -21.77 -19.34 -4.57
CA ALA A 34 -22.41 -20.62 -4.29
C ALA A 34 -21.50 -21.84 -4.56
N GLU A 35 -20.21 -21.72 -4.24
CA GLU A 35 -19.21 -22.74 -4.47
C GLU A 35 -18.31 -22.93 -3.26
N LYS A 36 -17.66 -24.09 -3.17
CA LYS A 36 -16.60 -24.31 -2.20
C LYS A 36 -15.30 -23.75 -2.80
N PRO A 37 -14.68 -22.72 -2.20
CA PRO A 37 -13.44 -22.18 -2.75
C PRO A 37 -12.33 -23.21 -2.76
N LEU A 38 -11.45 -23.14 -3.78
CA LEU A 38 -10.23 -23.93 -3.80
C LEU A 38 -9.28 -23.37 -2.74
N ASN A 39 -8.68 -24.25 -1.95
CA ASN A 39 -7.79 -23.84 -0.87
C ASN A 39 -6.60 -23.02 -1.40
N GLU A 40 -6.06 -23.37 -2.57
CA GLU A 40 -4.93 -22.63 -3.18
C GLU A 40 -5.32 -21.20 -3.52
N GLN A 41 -6.54 -20.96 -3.98
CA GLN A 41 -7.04 -19.62 -4.31
C GLN A 41 -7.39 -18.82 -3.08
N MET A 42 -7.97 -19.44 -2.05
CA MET A 42 -8.18 -18.81 -0.76
C MET A 42 -6.84 -18.40 -0.13
N ASN A 43 -5.85 -19.29 -0.22
CA ASN A 43 -4.50 -18.99 0.26
C ASN A 43 -3.90 -17.78 -0.45
N TRP A 44 -4.13 -17.65 -1.75
CA TRP A 44 -3.65 -16.47 -2.49
C TRP A 44 -4.26 -15.18 -1.96
N VAL A 45 -5.58 -15.15 -1.77
CA VAL A 45 -6.27 -13.95 -1.25
C VAL A 45 -5.76 -13.59 0.15
N GLN A 46 -5.68 -14.56 1.03
CA GLN A 46 -5.26 -14.34 2.42
C GLN A 46 -3.78 -13.98 2.52
N ASN A 47 -2.94 -14.61 1.70
CA ASN A 47 -1.51 -14.27 1.64
C ASN A 47 -1.31 -12.83 1.18
N ARG A 48 -2.03 -12.41 0.12
CA ARG A 48 -1.95 -11.04 -0.40
C ARG A 48 -2.36 -10.01 0.64
N GLN A 49 -3.45 -10.27 1.36
CA GLN A 49 -3.93 -9.37 2.40
C GLN A 49 -2.93 -9.28 3.56
N ASP A 50 -2.42 -10.41 3.99
CA ASP A 50 -1.46 -10.47 5.09
C ASP A 50 -0.14 -9.80 4.72
N ALA A 51 0.30 -9.99 3.47
CA ALA A 51 1.50 -9.33 2.95
C ALA A 51 1.33 -7.80 2.92
N MET A 52 0.16 -7.30 2.53
CA MET A 52 -0.11 -5.86 2.52
C MET A 52 -0.12 -5.29 3.94
N LEU A 53 -0.72 -6.00 4.89
CA LEU A 53 -0.72 -5.58 6.29
C LEU A 53 0.69 -5.54 6.86
N GLN A 54 1.51 -6.54 6.55
CA GLN A 54 2.90 -6.56 6.99
C GLN A 54 3.71 -5.43 6.34
N TYR A 55 3.46 -5.17 5.05
CA TYR A 55 4.08 -4.04 4.35
C TYR A 55 3.78 -2.72 5.07
N ILE A 56 2.52 -2.45 5.38
CA ILE A 56 2.11 -1.23 6.10
C ILE A 56 2.76 -1.18 7.49
N ASN A 57 2.82 -2.32 8.18
CA ASN A 57 3.47 -2.42 9.48
C ASN A 57 4.95 -2.03 9.42
N GLN A 58 5.64 -2.41 8.34
CA GLN A 58 7.05 -2.13 8.16
C GLN A 58 7.32 -0.71 7.67
N HIS A 59 6.51 -0.19 6.77
CA HIS A 59 6.77 1.07 6.07
C HIS A 59 5.95 2.25 6.60
N GLY A 60 4.78 2.01 7.14
CA GLY A 60 3.86 3.05 7.63
C GLY A 60 3.12 3.73 6.51
N ILE A 61 3.80 4.26 5.52
CA ILE A 61 3.22 4.94 4.36
C ILE A 61 3.56 4.13 3.11
N VAL A 62 2.55 3.91 2.27
CA VAL A 62 2.68 3.08 1.07
C VAL A 62 3.43 3.84 -0.01
N ASP A 63 4.32 3.13 -0.71
CA ASP A 63 5.06 3.69 -1.84
C ASP A 63 4.11 4.06 -3.00
N TRP A 64 4.46 5.14 -3.71
CA TRP A 64 3.78 5.49 -4.93
C TRP A 64 3.94 4.40 -5.98
N ASP A 65 2.91 4.15 -6.78
CA ASP A 65 3.00 3.32 -7.97
C ASP A 65 2.23 3.99 -9.13
N ASN A 66 2.52 3.53 -10.33
CA ASN A 66 2.00 4.16 -11.55
C ASN A 66 0.62 3.66 -11.99
N VAL A 67 0.03 2.71 -11.29
CA VAL A 67 -1.27 2.13 -11.66
C VAL A 67 -2.39 2.48 -10.68
N THR A 68 -2.06 2.94 -9.49
CA THR A 68 -3.05 3.33 -8.48
C THR A 68 -3.60 4.72 -8.80
N GLU A 69 -4.92 4.84 -8.73
CA GLU A 69 -5.59 6.15 -8.82
C GLU A 69 -5.65 6.75 -7.41
N TYR A 70 -4.96 7.86 -7.23
CA TYR A 70 -4.86 8.52 -5.93
C TYR A 70 -5.87 9.67 -5.84
N PRO A 71 -6.71 9.70 -4.80
CA PRO A 71 -7.60 10.84 -4.57
C PRO A 71 -6.82 12.04 -4.05
N ILE A 72 -7.46 13.21 -4.10
CA ILE A 72 -6.92 14.40 -3.45
C ILE A 72 -6.65 14.12 -1.97
N ASN A 73 -5.55 14.65 -1.45
CA ASN A 73 -5.08 14.47 -0.07
C ASN A 73 -4.50 13.09 0.26
N ALA A 74 -4.33 12.21 -0.73
CA ALA A 74 -3.63 10.95 -0.50
C ALA A 74 -2.15 11.19 -0.17
N PHE A 75 -1.59 10.34 0.68
CA PHE A 75 -0.16 10.37 1.02
C PHE A 75 0.53 9.18 0.38
N VAL A 76 1.71 9.39 -0.19
CA VAL A 76 2.57 8.34 -0.74
C VAL A 76 4.02 8.63 -0.37
N ALA A 77 4.83 7.56 -0.33
CA ALA A 77 6.27 7.66 -0.19
C ALA A 77 6.92 7.47 -1.57
N ARG A 78 7.91 8.29 -1.87
CA ARG A 78 8.70 8.14 -3.11
C ARG A 78 10.11 8.66 -2.87
N GLU A 79 11.09 7.80 -3.06
CA GLU A 79 12.51 8.15 -2.93
C GLU A 79 12.84 8.86 -1.59
N GLY A 80 12.29 8.32 -0.48
CA GLY A 80 12.56 8.82 0.87
C GLY A 80 11.77 10.05 1.27
N VAL A 81 10.87 10.54 0.44
CA VAL A 81 10.05 11.72 0.68
C VAL A 81 8.58 11.33 0.70
N VAL A 82 7.81 11.91 1.61
CA VAL A 82 6.35 11.73 1.66
C VAL A 82 5.69 12.89 0.95
N TYR A 83 4.81 12.57 0.01
CA TYR A 83 4.07 13.54 -0.81
C TYR A 83 2.58 13.47 -0.51
N LYS A 84 1.90 14.59 -0.71
CA LYS A 84 0.44 14.70 -0.61
C LYS A 84 -0.13 15.11 -1.96
N ALA A 85 -1.16 14.40 -2.42
CA ALA A 85 -1.82 14.72 -3.68
C ALA A 85 -2.61 16.02 -3.58
N LEU A 86 -2.37 16.94 -4.50
CA LEU A 86 -3.11 18.20 -4.62
C LEU A 86 -4.37 18.03 -5.45
N SER A 87 -4.44 16.99 -6.27
CA SER A 87 -5.60 16.64 -7.09
C SER A 87 -5.61 15.14 -7.34
N GLN A 88 -6.77 14.61 -7.69
CA GLN A 88 -6.90 13.21 -8.10
C GLN A 88 -6.04 12.95 -9.33
N ASN A 89 -5.27 11.85 -9.32
CA ASN A 89 -4.35 11.55 -10.41
C ASN A 89 -4.00 10.06 -10.48
N VAL A 90 -3.49 9.67 -11.63
CA VAL A 90 -2.93 8.35 -11.89
C VAL A 90 -1.70 8.51 -12.78
N ASP A 91 -0.70 7.69 -12.57
CA ASP A 91 0.55 7.70 -13.36
C ASP A 91 1.27 9.07 -13.37
N LYS A 92 1.23 9.78 -12.24
CA LYS A 92 1.91 11.07 -12.07
C LYS A 92 2.97 10.93 -10.98
N ASP A 93 4.21 10.65 -11.37
CA ASP A 93 5.32 10.49 -10.43
C ASP A 93 5.51 11.78 -9.61
N PRO A 94 5.47 11.72 -8.28
CA PRO A 94 5.63 12.90 -7.42
C PRO A 94 6.94 13.65 -7.65
N THR A 95 8.00 12.97 -8.04
CA THR A 95 9.30 13.59 -8.29
C THR A 95 9.32 14.43 -9.57
N LEU A 96 8.36 14.20 -10.48
CA LEU A 96 8.30 14.83 -11.79
C LEU A 96 7.07 15.74 -11.97
N ASN A 97 6.11 15.70 -11.06
CA ASN A 97 4.83 16.39 -11.20
C ASN A 97 4.54 17.26 -9.97
N THR A 98 5.29 18.35 -9.82
CA THR A 98 5.22 19.24 -8.66
C THR A 98 3.92 20.05 -8.57
N ALA A 99 3.17 20.16 -9.65
CA ALA A 99 1.85 20.78 -9.63
C ALA A 99 0.74 19.82 -9.16
N ILE A 100 1.01 18.53 -9.18
CA ILE A 100 0.07 17.46 -8.78
C ILE A 100 0.33 17.00 -7.35
N TRP A 101 1.61 16.95 -6.96
CA TRP A 101 2.04 16.49 -5.65
C TRP A 101 2.84 17.56 -4.92
N THR A 102 2.58 17.74 -3.64
CA THR A 102 3.38 18.59 -2.77
C THR A 102 4.09 17.74 -1.72
N VAL A 103 5.27 18.17 -1.30
CA VAL A 103 5.99 17.51 -0.22
C VAL A 103 5.21 17.70 1.08
N ALA A 104 4.81 16.60 1.71
CA ALA A 104 4.15 16.63 3.01
C ALA A 104 5.18 16.71 4.13
N PHE A 105 6.18 15.83 4.08
CA PHE A 105 7.37 15.91 4.93
C PHE A 105 8.49 15.11 4.27
N ALA A 106 9.71 15.50 4.58
CA ALA A 106 10.91 14.92 3.99
C ALA A 106 11.87 14.48 5.09
N ASP A 107 13.01 13.91 4.68
CA ASP A 107 14.11 13.59 5.57
C ASP A 107 14.46 14.83 6.43
N PHE A 108 14.71 14.61 7.73
CA PHE A 108 14.99 15.68 8.67
C PHE A 108 16.19 16.55 8.22
N SER A 109 17.21 15.96 7.63
CA SER A 109 18.37 16.71 7.14
C SER A 109 17.99 17.70 6.04
N ILE A 110 17.05 17.35 5.15
CA ILE A 110 16.54 18.23 4.10
C ILE A 110 15.74 19.38 4.71
N VAL A 111 14.83 19.05 5.64
CA VAL A 111 14.01 20.05 6.35
C VAL A 111 14.90 21.02 7.13
N ASP A 112 15.90 20.51 7.86
CA ASP A 112 16.84 21.34 8.62
C ASP A 112 17.63 22.28 7.71
N THR A 113 18.06 21.81 6.56
CA THR A 113 18.77 22.63 5.57
C THR A 113 17.88 23.74 5.05
N ILE A 114 16.62 23.46 4.75
CA ILE A 114 15.66 24.45 4.26
C ILE A 114 15.39 25.52 5.32
N THR A 115 15.20 25.12 6.57
CA THR A 115 14.89 26.06 7.66
C THR A 115 16.06 26.94 8.06
N LYS A 116 17.28 26.58 7.73
CA LYS A 116 18.49 27.38 8.01
C LYS A 116 18.79 28.43 6.95
N ILE A 117 18.12 28.36 5.83
CA ILE A 117 18.27 29.34 4.76
C ILE A 117 17.45 30.60 5.08
#